data_37d2162c997b54ceb4c0a0c9ff2c304f
#
_entry.id   37d2162c997b54ceb4c0a0c9ff2c304f
#
_cell.length_a   1.000
_cell.length_b   1.000
_cell.length_c   1.000
_cell.angle_alpha   90.00
_cell.angle_beta   90.00
_cell.angle_gamma   90.00
#
_symmetry.space_group_name_H-M   'P 1'
#
loop_
_entity.id
_entity.type
_entity.pdbx_description
1 polymer ?
#
loop_
_entity_poly.entity_id
_entity_poly.type
_entity_poly.pdbx_seq_one_letter_code
_entity_poly.pdbx_strand_id
1 'polypeptide(L)'
;PGVLGLGEVFSWTKVTKRDSKTMKTLSTMLENNCVINGHTAGMSGKKLNAYVSSGILSCHEPINFEQVIERLRLGMWIMIREGSIRRDIKDIIPLVLANKTNKDRLMFCSDGLDPIDITKFGHIDHCIREAVKLGLNLTDAISMASKNCFDYYNMGMDLGGIAPGKL
;
A
#
# COMPACT_ATOMS: atom_id res chain seq x y z
N PRO A 1 -10.52 19.97 -9.19
CA PRO A 1 -9.56 18.99 -8.68
C PRO A 1 -10.17 18.31 -7.47
N GLY A 2 -10.49 17.02 -7.61
CA GLY A 2 -11.16 16.27 -6.57
C GLY A 2 -10.18 15.74 -5.53
N VAL A 3 -10.69 15.44 -4.34
CA VAL A 3 -9.97 14.64 -3.34
C VAL A 3 -9.99 13.19 -3.81
N LEU A 4 -8.82 12.56 -3.94
CA LEU A 4 -8.68 11.17 -4.40
C LEU A 4 -8.88 10.16 -3.27
N GLY A 5 -8.55 10.53 -2.04
CA GLY A 5 -8.62 9.62 -0.91
C GLY A 5 -8.44 10.31 0.43
N LEU A 6 -8.79 9.59 1.48
CA LEU A 6 -8.47 9.93 2.85
C LEU A 6 -7.05 9.47 3.15
N GLY A 7 -6.28 10.31 3.80
CA GLY A 7 -5.00 9.93 4.38
C GLY A 7 -5.17 8.81 5.41
N GLU A 8 -4.07 8.38 5.98
CA GLU A 8 -4.04 7.17 6.81
C GLU A 8 -5.00 7.23 8.02
N VAL A 9 -5.81 6.17 8.15
CA VAL A 9 -6.67 5.97 9.32
C VAL A 9 -5.86 5.30 10.43
N PHE A 10 -5.10 6.09 11.16
CA PHE A 10 -4.16 5.64 12.18
C PHE A 10 -4.83 4.93 13.38
N SER A 11 -5.93 5.50 13.89
CA SER A 11 -6.57 4.98 15.10
C SER A 11 -7.56 3.86 14.80
N TRP A 12 -7.05 2.64 14.54
CA TRP A 12 -7.89 1.48 14.30
C TRP A 12 -8.84 1.15 15.48
N THR A 13 -8.49 1.53 16.70
CA THR A 13 -9.35 1.36 17.88
C THR A 13 -10.64 2.16 17.79
N LYS A 14 -10.61 3.36 17.17
CA LYS A 14 -11.81 4.15 16.92
C LYS A 14 -12.71 3.48 15.88
N VAL A 15 -12.11 2.88 14.84
CA VAL A 15 -12.85 2.13 13.82
C VAL A 15 -13.55 0.92 14.44
N THR A 16 -12.81 0.08 15.16
CA THR A 16 -13.36 -1.15 15.78
C THR A 16 -14.39 -0.87 16.89
N LYS A 17 -14.28 0.27 17.57
CA LYS A 17 -15.28 0.76 18.54
C LYS A 17 -16.43 1.54 17.90
N ARG A 18 -16.42 1.72 16.58
CA ARG A 18 -17.44 2.45 15.84
C ARG A 18 -17.63 3.89 16.32
N ASP A 19 -16.51 4.59 16.61
CA ASP A 19 -16.54 6.02 16.97
C ASP A 19 -17.34 6.80 15.92
N SER A 20 -18.33 7.59 16.35
CA SER A 20 -19.31 8.21 15.47
C SER A 20 -18.68 9.18 14.47
N LYS A 21 -17.69 9.97 14.89
CA LYS A 21 -16.98 10.91 14.03
C LYS A 21 -16.14 10.15 12.98
N THR A 22 -15.42 9.12 13.42
CA THR A 22 -14.61 8.28 12.52
C THR A 22 -15.51 7.60 11.49
N MET A 23 -16.59 6.96 11.92
CA MET A 23 -17.52 6.27 11.01
C MET A 23 -18.17 7.22 10.00
N LYS A 24 -18.56 8.43 10.43
CA LYS A 24 -19.08 9.46 9.53
C LYS A 24 -18.05 9.88 8.50
N THR A 25 -16.79 10.05 8.88
CA THR A 25 -15.72 10.38 7.93
C THR A 25 -15.55 9.25 6.89
N LEU A 26 -15.49 7.99 7.35
CA LEU A 26 -15.34 6.84 6.44
C LEU A 26 -16.52 6.74 5.46
N SER A 27 -17.78 6.85 5.93
CA SER A 27 -18.94 6.78 5.05
C SER A 27 -18.95 7.91 4.02
N THR A 28 -18.63 9.14 4.43
CA THR A 28 -18.51 10.27 3.49
C THR A 28 -17.48 10.01 2.39
N MET A 29 -16.33 9.43 2.74
CA MET A 29 -15.30 9.10 1.74
C MET A 29 -15.77 8.02 0.77
N LEU A 30 -16.41 6.96 1.29
CA LEU A 30 -16.96 5.88 0.46
C LEU A 30 -18.09 6.36 -0.47
N GLU A 31 -19.00 7.20 0.02
CA GLU A 31 -20.08 7.81 -0.77
C GLU A 31 -19.55 8.68 -1.93
N ASN A 32 -18.34 9.22 -1.79
CA ASN A 32 -17.67 10.01 -2.82
C ASN A 32 -16.66 9.20 -3.67
N ASN A 33 -16.68 7.87 -3.59
CA ASN A 33 -15.76 6.96 -4.30
C ASN A 33 -14.27 7.25 -4.03
N CYS A 34 -13.94 7.79 -2.87
CA CYS A 34 -12.58 8.06 -2.46
C CYS A 34 -11.96 6.82 -1.81
N VAL A 35 -10.70 6.55 -2.09
CA VAL A 35 -9.95 5.50 -1.40
C VAL A 35 -9.63 5.90 0.03
N ILE A 36 -9.53 4.92 0.92
CA ILE A 36 -9.21 5.16 2.33
C ILE A 36 -7.93 4.40 2.66
N ASN A 37 -6.87 5.14 2.94
CA ASN A 37 -5.60 4.56 3.35
C ASN A 37 -5.64 4.13 4.81
N GLY A 38 -5.00 3.00 5.10
CA GLY A 38 -5.01 2.41 6.42
C GLY A 38 -3.65 2.26 7.07
N HIS A 39 -3.72 2.10 8.39
CA HIS A 39 -2.59 1.81 9.25
C HIS A 39 -2.97 0.67 10.18
N THR A 40 -2.40 -0.52 9.99
CA THR A 40 -2.82 -1.74 10.70
C THR A 40 -1.69 -2.35 11.54
N ALA A 41 -0.78 -1.52 12.07
CA ALA A 41 0.32 -1.99 12.92
C ALA A 41 -0.18 -2.87 14.07
N GLY A 42 0.36 -4.08 14.17
CA GLY A 42 0.02 -5.05 15.23
C GLY A 42 -1.41 -5.63 15.15
N MET A 43 -2.15 -5.39 14.07
CA MET A 43 -3.53 -5.84 13.93
C MET A 43 -3.59 -7.17 13.15
N SER A 44 -4.41 -8.10 13.62
CA SER A 44 -4.67 -9.40 12.97
C SER A 44 -6.06 -9.95 13.32
N GLY A 45 -6.47 -11.00 12.64
CA GLY A 45 -7.68 -11.76 12.92
C GLY A 45 -8.95 -10.91 12.89
N LYS A 46 -9.84 -11.11 13.87
CA LYS A 46 -11.14 -10.44 13.91
C LYS A 46 -11.07 -8.91 13.90
N LYS A 47 -10.05 -8.31 14.52
CA LYS A 47 -9.86 -6.86 14.54
C LYS A 47 -9.51 -6.34 13.14
N LEU A 48 -8.62 -7.02 12.44
CA LEU A 48 -8.26 -6.68 11.06
C LEU A 48 -9.48 -6.83 10.13
N ASN A 49 -10.25 -7.90 10.27
CA ASN A 49 -11.49 -8.08 9.50
C ASN A 49 -12.48 -6.93 9.72
N ALA A 50 -12.72 -6.53 10.98
CA ALA A 50 -13.60 -5.41 11.30
C ALA A 50 -13.11 -4.08 10.71
N TYR A 51 -11.80 -3.86 10.69
CA TYR A 51 -11.18 -2.67 10.09
C TYR A 51 -11.37 -2.65 8.57
N VAL A 52 -11.07 -3.75 7.89
CA VAL A 52 -11.23 -3.88 6.44
C VAL A 52 -12.70 -3.76 6.03
N SER A 53 -13.62 -4.34 6.81
CA SER A 53 -15.08 -4.23 6.55
C SER A 53 -15.61 -2.79 6.65
N SER A 54 -14.81 -1.86 7.19
CA SER A 54 -15.15 -0.43 7.22
C SER A 54 -14.73 0.32 5.95
N GLY A 55 -14.28 -0.38 4.90
CA GLY A 55 -13.89 0.18 3.62
C GLY A 55 -12.42 0.64 3.54
N ILE A 56 -11.61 0.33 4.54
CA ILE A 56 -10.18 0.69 4.57
C ILE A 56 -9.39 -0.45 3.93
N LEU A 57 -8.88 -0.24 2.72
CA LEU A 57 -8.36 -1.32 1.87
C LEU A 57 -6.87 -1.22 1.57
N SER A 58 -6.09 -0.46 2.33
CA SER A 58 -4.63 -0.46 2.19
C SER A 58 -3.91 -0.49 3.53
N CYS A 59 -2.64 -0.86 3.50
CA CYS A 59 -1.75 -0.83 4.65
C CYS A 59 -0.30 -0.80 4.22
N HIS A 60 0.53 -0.04 4.94
CA HIS A 60 1.99 0.02 4.77
C HIS A 60 2.75 -0.58 5.96
N GLU A 61 2.05 -1.12 6.96
CA GLU A 61 2.64 -1.60 8.22
C GLU A 61 3.02 -3.10 8.31
N PRO A 62 2.77 -3.98 7.32
CA PRO A 62 3.25 -5.35 7.43
C PRO A 62 4.77 -5.40 7.52
N ILE A 63 5.27 -6.06 8.57
CA ILE A 63 6.70 -6.21 8.85
C ILE A 63 7.23 -7.61 8.55
N ASN A 64 6.35 -8.52 8.21
CA ASN A 64 6.68 -9.90 7.83
C ASN A 64 5.69 -10.44 6.79
N PHE A 65 6.05 -11.56 6.20
CA PHE A 65 5.29 -12.15 5.11
C PHE A 65 3.90 -12.64 5.53
N GLU A 66 3.75 -13.18 6.72
CA GLU A 66 2.47 -13.66 7.25
C GLU A 66 1.45 -12.52 7.32
N GLN A 67 1.89 -11.35 7.76
CA GLN A 67 1.04 -10.16 7.79
C GLN A 67 0.69 -9.66 6.39
N VAL A 68 1.60 -9.75 5.42
CA VAL A 68 1.31 -9.44 4.00
C VAL A 68 0.21 -10.38 3.49
N ILE A 69 0.38 -11.69 3.66
CA ILE A 69 -0.60 -12.68 3.18
C ILE A 69 -1.96 -12.54 3.84
N GLU A 70 -2.00 -12.28 5.16
CA GLU A 70 -3.27 -12.09 5.87
C GLU A 70 -4.07 -10.92 5.26
N ARG A 71 -3.42 -9.81 4.98
CA ARG A 71 -4.04 -8.63 4.39
C ARG A 71 -4.44 -8.84 2.92
N LEU A 72 -3.59 -9.46 2.13
CA LEU A 72 -3.92 -9.80 0.73
C LEU A 72 -5.16 -10.72 0.64
N ARG A 73 -5.29 -11.69 1.56
CA ARG A 73 -6.48 -12.56 1.65
C ARG A 73 -7.77 -11.81 1.95
N LEU A 74 -7.67 -10.66 2.60
CA LEU A 74 -8.79 -9.76 2.86
C LEU A 74 -9.01 -8.73 1.75
N GLY A 75 -8.27 -8.83 0.65
CA GLY A 75 -8.38 -7.93 -0.49
C GLY A 75 -7.70 -6.57 -0.31
N MET A 76 -6.86 -6.41 0.71
CA MET A 76 -6.12 -5.16 0.92
C MET A 76 -4.99 -4.98 -0.09
N TRP A 77 -4.67 -3.73 -0.35
CA TRP A 77 -3.45 -3.29 -1.03
C TRP A 77 -2.33 -3.13 0.00
N ILE A 78 -1.13 -3.58 -0.36
CA ILE A 78 0.02 -3.56 0.54
C ILE A 78 1.11 -2.67 -0.06
N MET A 79 1.52 -1.67 0.71
CA MET A 79 2.63 -0.80 0.37
C MET A 79 3.87 -1.27 1.13
N ILE A 80 4.85 -1.83 0.42
CA ILE A 80 6.11 -2.32 0.99
C ILE A 80 7.05 -1.13 1.14
N ARG A 81 7.52 -0.88 2.36
CA ARG A 81 8.31 0.30 2.67
C ARG A 81 9.78 0.15 2.32
N GLU A 82 10.36 1.25 1.83
CA GLU A 82 11.79 1.44 1.70
C GLU A 82 12.12 2.91 2.00
N GLY A 83 12.19 3.25 3.28
CA GLY A 83 12.48 4.59 3.78
C GLY A 83 13.71 4.63 4.68
N SER A 84 13.90 5.74 5.37
CA SER A 84 15.03 5.89 6.29
C SER A 84 14.83 5.11 7.60
N ILE A 85 13.59 4.96 8.05
CA ILE A 85 13.25 4.29 9.31
C ILE A 85 12.96 2.81 9.09
N ARG A 86 12.23 2.48 8.02
CA ARG A 86 11.82 1.10 7.70
C ARG A 86 12.27 0.73 6.30
N ARG A 87 12.90 -0.45 6.18
CA ARG A 87 13.43 -1.01 4.94
C ARG A 87 12.95 -2.46 4.81
N ASP A 88 11.66 -2.60 4.46
CA ASP A 88 10.96 -3.88 4.51
C ASP A 88 11.11 -4.69 3.19
N ILE A 89 11.59 -4.06 2.09
CA ILE A 89 11.79 -4.71 0.78
C ILE A 89 12.65 -5.97 0.90
N LYS A 90 13.78 -5.88 1.60
CA LYS A 90 14.74 -6.98 1.76
C LYS A 90 14.15 -8.22 2.47
N ASP A 91 13.18 -8.01 3.34
CA ASP A 91 12.57 -9.06 4.15
C ASP A 91 11.31 -9.65 3.48
N ILE A 92 10.59 -8.83 2.69
CA ILE A 92 9.30 -9.22 2.09
C ILE A 92 9.47 -9.78 0.68
N ILE A 93 10.26 -9.14 -0.18
CA ILE A 93 10.35 -9.51 -1.60
C ILE A 93 10.86 -10.96 -1.81
N PRO A 94 11.89 -11.45 -1.11
CA PRO A 94 12.33 -12.84 -1.27
C PRO A 94 11.21 -13.85 -0.96
N LEU A 95 10.38 -13.57 0.04
CA LEU A 95 9.27 -14.44 0.44
C LEU A 95 8.08 -14.36 -0.52
N VAL A 96 7.82 -13.16 -1.10
CA VAL A 96 6.84 -12.97 -2.19
C VAL A 96 7.22 -13.84 -3.39
N LEU A 97 8.50 -13.88 -3.74
CA LEU A 97 9.01 -14.69 -4.86
C LEU A 97 8.97 -16.18 -4.56
N ALA A 98 9.48 -16.61 -3.39
CA ALA A 98 9.52 -18.01 -2.99
C ALA A 98 8.11 -18.64 -2.92
N ASN A 99 7.10 -17.87 -2.52
CA ASN A 99 5.71 -18.32 -2.41
C ASN A 99 4.87 -18.02 -3.66
N LYS A 100 5.47 -17.51 -4.74
CA LYS A 100 4.79 -17.14 -6.00
C LYS A 100 3.55 -16.26 -5.76
N THR A 101 3.65 -15.34 -4.79
CA THR A 101 2.55 -14.48 -4.39
C THR A 101 2.16 -13.56 -5.55
N ASN A 102 0.84 -13.39 -5.79
CA ASN A 102 0.34 -12.43 -6.74
C ASN A 102 0.72 -11.01 -6.31
N LYS A 103 1.23 -10.23 -7.26
CA LYS A 103 1.76 -8.88 -7.03
C LYS A 103 0.81 -7.74 -7.41
N ASP A 104 -0.38 -8.06 -7.93
CA ASP A 104 -1.32 -7.06 -8.45
C ASP A 104 -1.79 -6.05 -7.40
N ARG A 105 -1.71 -6.41 -6.11
CA ARG A 105 -2.06 -5.54 -4.98
C ARG A 105 -0.87 -5.19 -4.09
N LEU A 106 0.35 -5.36 -4.61
CA LEU A 106 1.58 -4.91 -3.96
C LEU A 106 2.04 -3.59 -4.57
N MET A 107 2.44 -2.66 -3.73
CA MET A 107 3.00 -1.35 -4.12
C MET A 107 4.23 -1.06 -3.29
N PHE A 108 5.02 -0.07 -3.71
CA PHE A 108 6.10 0.48 -2.91
C PHE A 108 5.69 1.81 -2.28
N CYS A 109 6.26 2.10 -1.11
CA CYS A 109 6.23 3.43 -0.51
C CYS A 109 7.53 3.70 0.27
N SER A 110 7.81 4.96 0.57
CA SER A 110 8.98 5.34 1.35
C SER A 110 8.69 5.39 2.85
N ASP A 111 7.57 5.93 3.26
CA ASP A 111 7.16 6.12 4.66
C ASP A 111 8.29 6.69 5.55
N GLY A 112 8.41 8.00 5.57
CA GLY A 112 9.46 8.68 6.32
C GLY A 112 10.85 8.56 5.67
N LEU A 113 11.10 9.36 4.65
CA LEU A 113 12.37 9.42 3.94
C LEU A 113 13.11 10.71 4.23
N ASP A 114 14.32 10.58 4.78
CA ASP A 114 15.21 11.68 5.09
C ASP A 114 15.76 12.31 3.80
N PRO A 115 15.90 13.65 3.72
CA PRO A 115 16.47 14.34 2.56
C PRO A 115 17.87 13.85 2.16
N ILE A 116 18.69 13.43 3.13
CA ILE A 116 20.03 12.88 2.86
C ILE A 116 19.89 11.55 2.12
N ASP A 117 18.97 10.69 2.54
CA ASP A 117 18.73 9.40 1.91
C ASP A 117 18.15 9.57 0.49
N ILE A 118 17.27 10.55 0.27
CA ILE A 118 16.77 10.88 -1.07
C ILE A 118 17.94 11.26 -1.99
N THR A 119 18.84 12.12 -1.52
CA THR A 119 20.00 12.56 -2.32
C THR A 119 20.95 11.42 -2.61
N LYS A 120 21.13 10.50 -1.65
CA LYS A 120 22.11 9.40 -1.75
C LYS A 120 21.59 8.21 -2.53
N PHE A 121 20.32 7.85 -2.34
CA PHE A 121 19.76 6.59 -2.85
C PHE A 121 18.68 6.81 -3.91
N GLY A 122 18.00 7.95 -3.92
CA GLY A 122 16.80 8.19 -4.72
C GLY A 122 15.52 7.99 -3.91
N HIS A 123 14.39 7.82 -4.58
CA HIS A 123 13.06 7.68 -3.97
C HIS A 123 12.42 6.34 -4.38
N ILE A 124 11.32 6.35 -5.14
CA ILE A 124 10.67 5.11 -5.60
C ILE A 124 11.54 4.33 -6.59
N ASP A 125 12.38 4.99 -7.35
CA ASP A 125 13.40 4.35 -8.19
C ASP A 125 14.40 3.51 -7.36
N HIS A 126 14.72 3.91 -6.14
CA HIS A 126 15.48 3.09 -5.19
C HIS A 126 14.73 1.82 -4.82
N CYS A 127 13.42 1.91 -4.50
CA CYS A 127 12.61 0.72 -4.22
C CYS A 127 12.65 -0.29 -5.37
N ILE A 128 12.53 0.18 -6.62
CA ILE A 128 12.63 -0.66 -7.82
C ILE A 128 13.99 -1.37 -7.87
N ARG A 129 15.10 -0.61 -7.73
CA ARG A 129 16.46 -1.18 -7.79
C ARG A 129 16.69 -2.24 -6.70
N GLU A 130 16.28 -1.97 -5.47
CA GLU A 130 16.44 -2.92 -4.36
C GLU A 130 15.61 -4.19 -4.59
N ALA A 131 14.37 -4.07 -5.03
CA ALA A 131 13.53 -5.22 -5.33
C ALA A 131 14.11 -6.08 -6.49
N VAL A 132 14.61 -5.44 -7.55
CA VAL A 132 15.24 -6.14 -8.68
C VAL A 132 16.53 -6.84 -8.28
N LYS A 133 17.36 -6.24 -7.43
CA LYS A 133 18.56 -6.91 -6.86
C LYS A 133 18.21 -8.19 -6.10
N LEU A 134 17.04 -8.25 -5.50
CA LEU A 134 16.52 -9.44 -4.80
C LEU A 134 15.85 -10.47 -5.70
N GLY A 135 15.84 -10.23 -7.03
CA GLY A 135 15.32 -11.15 -8.02
C GLY A 135 13.90 -10.87 -8.50
N LEU A 136 13.28 -9.76 -8.07
CA LEU A 136 12.00 -9.36 -8.63
C LEU A 136 12.17 -8.97 -10.10
N ASN A 137 11.27 -9.45 -10.98
CA ASN A 137 11.28 -9.06 -12.38
C ASN A 137 11.10 -7.55 -12.52
N LEU A 138 11.84 -6.91 -13.41
CA LEU A 138 11.81 -5.46 -13.62
C LEU A 138 10.41 -4.95 -13.96
N THR A 139 9.66 -5.68 -14.79
CA THR A 139 8.29 -5.31 -15.16
C THR A 139 7.36 -5.31 -13.94
N ASP A 140 7.47 -6.33 -13.08
CA ASP A 140 6.71 -6.40 -11.83
C ASP A 140 7.09 -5.24 -10.89
N ALA A 141 8.38 -4.95 -10.74
CA ALA A 141 8.86 -3.85 -9.90
C ALA A 141 8.34 -2.48 -10.38
N ILE A 142 8.35 -2.23 -11.70
CA ILE A 142 7.78 -1.01 -12.29
C ILE A 142 6.26 -0.98 -12.08
N SER A 143 5.57 -2.10 -12.24
CA SER A 143 4.12 -2.18 -11.99
C SER A 143 3.77 -1.86 -10.54
N MET A 144 4.53 -2.37 -9.58
CA MET A 144 4.37 -2.07 -8.16
C MET A 144 4.66 -0.61 -7.80
N ALA A 145 5.50 0.07 -8.59
CA ALA A 145 5.86 1.48 -8.40
C ALA A 145 4.93 2.46 -9.13
N SER A 146 4.13 1.99 -10.09
CA SER A 146 3.30 2.85 -10.95
C SER A 146 1.90 2.29 -11.16
N LYS A 147 1.72 1.29 -12.04
CA LYS A 147 0.41 0.76 -12.42
C LYS A 147 -0.47 0.42 -11.21
N ASN A 148 0.06 -0.35 -10.27
CA ASN A 148 -0.70 -0.76 -9.09
C ASN A 148 -1.12 0.43 -8.22
N CYS A 149 -0.28 1.46 -8.12
CA CYS A 149 -0.61 2.68 -7.40
C CYS A 149 -1.79 3.42 -8.06
N PHE A 150 -1.77 3.55 -9.38
CA PHE A 150 -2.86 4.21 -10.11
C PHE A 150 -4.14 3.39 -10.12
N ASP A 151 -4.05 2.06 -10.19
CA ASP A 151 -5.20 1.17 -10.03
C ASP A 151 -5.83 1.32 -8.64
N TYR A 152 -5.01 1.40 -7.59
CA TYR A 152 -5.48 1.65 -6.23
C TYR A 152 -6.26 2.96 -6.09
N TYR A 153 -5.79 4.03 -6.72
CA TYR A 153 -6.45 5.34 -6.69
C TYR A 153 -7.56 5.51 -7.73
N ASN A 154 -7.99 4.44 -8.40
CA ASN A 154 -8.99 4.45 -9.48
C ASN A 154 -8.60 5.34 -10.68
N MET A 155 -7.31 5.53 -10.92
CA MET A 155 -6.73 6.32 -12.02
C MET A 155 -6.11 5.46 -13.13
N GLY A 156 -6.23 4.14 -13.03
CA GLY A 156 -5.61 3.20 -13.96
C GLY A 156 -6.06 3.32 -15.41
N MET A 157 -7.21 3.97 -15.67
CA MET A 157 -7.64 4.25 -17.05
C MET A 157 -6.77 5.33 -17.71
N ASP A 158 -6.30 6.31 -16.95
CA ASP A 158 -5.58 7.48 -17.47
C ASP A 158 -4.05 7.38 -17.28
N LEU A 159 -3.61 6.69 -16.22
CA LEU A 159 -2.22 6.69 -15.76
C LEU A 159 -1.70 5.26 -15.49
N GLY A 160 -0.40 5.13 -15.28
CA GLY A 160 0.23 3.90 -14.81
C GLY A 160 0.60 2.90 -15.91
N GLY A 161 0.36 3.20 -17.17
CA GLY A 161 0.73 2.31 -18.29
C GLY A 161 1.09 3.07 -19.56
N ILE A 162 1.87 2.44 -20.42
CA ILE A 162 2.23 2.99 -21.73
C ILE A 162 1.22 2.46 -22.76
N ALA A 163 0.22 3.28 -23.10
CA ALA A 163 -0.79 2.94 -24.09
C ALA A 163 -1.36 4.21 -24.76
N PRO A 164 -1.90 4.12 -25.97
CA PRO A 164 -2.58 5.25 -26.60
C PRO A 164 -3.70 5.80 -25.71
N GLY A 165 -3.73 7.13 -25.51
CA GLY A 165 -4.73 7.81 -24.68
C GLY A 165 -4.42 7.87 -23.19
N LYS A 166 -3.31 7.31 -22.72
CA LYS A 166 -2.81 7.48 -21.35
C LYS A 166 -1.84 8.66 -21.25
N LEU A 167 -1.82 9.30 -20.07
CA LEU A 167 -0.92 10.39 -19.74
C LEU A 167 0.43 9.86 -19.20
#